data_1ddb5286531db98f8678e7304816e434
#
_entry.id   1ddb5286531db98f8678e7304816e434
#
_cell.length_a   1.000
_cell.length_b   1.000
_cell.length_c   1.000
_cell.angle_alpha   90.00
_cell.angle_beta   90.00
_cell.angle_gamma   90.00
#
_symmetry.space_group_name_H-M   'P 1'
#
loop_
_entity.id
_entity.type
_entity.pdbx_description
1 polymer ?
#
loop_
_entity_poly.entity_id
_entity_poly.type
_entity_poly.pdbx_seq_one_letter_code
_entity_poly.pdbx_strand_id
1 'polypeptide(L)'
;GLNVAMIPTAGDPFEFYRVPADPKWRCDLAFVGGRWRYKANHIDSYLMPLIGRYDIRVHGWGGWATWRDPRSFFRRTKISDDDVRVLFSSARIGPVVHEPHTGIYGIDVPERVFKVPLCGLLAISDPSASLHRYFPPDILPMADTPRHYRDLIDHYLADEEARAALAARQRAHVLAHHTYLNRAQSFLAGLGLADAAAAAGDAIA
;
A
#
# COMPACT_ATOMS: atom_id res chain seq x y z
N GLY A 1 -16.03 27.74 -17.99
CA GLY A 1 -15.95 26.47 -17.29
C GLY A 1 -15.13 26.60 -16.02
N LEU A 2 -15.31 25.69 -15.05
CA LEU A 2 -14.47 25.63 -13.87
C LEU A 2 -13.13 24.98 -14.25
N ASN A 3 -12.02 25.55 -13.75
CA ASN A 3 -10.73 24.92 -13.85
C ASN A 3 -10.58 23.95 -12.66
N VAL A 4 -10.60 22.64 -12.93
CA VAL A 4 -10.60 21.61 -11.91
C VAL A 4 -9.37 20.71 -12.08
N ALA A 5 -8.61 20.52 -11.00
CA ALA A 5 -7.50 19.58 -10.95
C ALA A 5 -7.77 18.55 -9.84
N MET A 6 -7.45 17.29 -10.12
CA MET A 6 -7.51 16.21 -9.13
C MET A 6 -6.14 16.04 -8.46
N ILE A 7 -6.14 15.97 -7.15
CA ILE A 7 -4.94 15.65 -6.36
C ILE A 7 -5.19 14.28 -5.70
N PRO A 8 -4.44 13.25 -6.07
CA PRO A 8 -4.59 11.91 -5.50
C PRO A 8 -4.06 11.85 -4.07
N THR A 9 -4.41 10.78 -3.35
CA THR A 9 -3.76 10.42 -2.08
C THR A 9 -2.25 10.25 -2.25
N ALA A 10 -1.53 10.28 -1.15
CA ALA A 10 -0.07 10.12 -1.12
C ALA A 10 0.37 9.40 0.16
N GLY A 11 1.65 9.19 0.34
CA GLY A 11 2.22 8.74 1.59
C GLY A 11 2.61 9.90 2.49
N ASP A 12 2.42 9.73 3.80
CA ASP A 12 2.96 10.63 4.81
C ASP A 12 4.29 10.09 5.33
N PRO A 13 5.45 10.70 4.96
CA PRO A 13 6.75 10.20 5.40
C PRO A 13 7.07 10.54 6.87
N PHE A 14 6.29 11.42 7.50
CA PHE A 14 6.45 11.75 8.92
C PHE A 14 5.67 10.79 9.82
N GLU A 15 4.60 10.20 9.29
CA GLU A 15 3.79 9.22 10.00
C GLU A 15 4.21 7.78 9.66
N PHE A 16 4.48 7.50 8.37
CA PHE A 16 4.86 6.18 7.89
C PHE A 16 6.31 6.17 7.40
N TYR A 17 7.19 5.58 8.17
CA TYR A 17 8.61 5.42 7.89
C TYR A 17 9.12 4.11 8.48
N ARG A 18 10.27 3.66 8.00
CA ARG A 18 10.86 2.42 8.47
C ARG A 18 11.39 2.58 9.90
N VAL A 19 10.99 1.65 10.77
CA VAL A 19 11.49 1.51 12.14
C VAL A 19 12.16 0.14 12.33
N PRO A 20 12.91 -0.09 13.43
CA PRO A 20 13.44 -1.41 13.74
C PRO A 20 12.32 -2.45 13.82
N ALA A 21 12.56 -3.62 13.23
CA ALA A 21 11.58 -4.71 13.25
C ALA A 21 11.38 -5.26 14.68
N ASP A 22 10.13 -5.43 15.08
CA ASP A 22 9.76 -6.05 16.34
C ASP A 22 9.39 -7.53 16.11
N PRO A 23 10.06 -8.49 16.79
CA PRO A 23 9.76 -9.91 16.66
C PRO A 23 8.29 -10.26 16.89
N LYS A 24 7.58 -9.52 17.75
CA LYS A 24 6.15 -9.68 18.01
C LYS A 24 5.29 -9.46 16.77
N TRP A 25 5.75 -8.59 15.85
CA TRP A 25 5.02 -8.19 14.65
C TRP A 25 5.51 -8.89 13.37
N ARG A 26 6.53 -9.75 13.47
CA ARG A 26 7.04 -10.49 12.30
C ARG A 26 5.97 -11.39 11.71
N CYS A 27 5.84 -11.35 10.38
CA CYS A 27 4.97 -12.22 9.59
C CYS A 27 5.38 -12.19 8.13
N ASP A 28 4.86 -13.12 7.33
CA ASP A 28 5.10 -13.10 5.88
C ASP A 28 4.34 -11.96 5.22
N LEU A 29 3.07 -11.80 5.56
CA LEU A 29 2.18 -10.84 4.91
C LEU A 29 1.48 -9.96 5.96
N ALA A 30 1.44 -8.63 5.72
CA ALA A 30 0.70 -7.69 6.55
C ALA A 30 -0.30 -6.87 5.72
N PHE A 31 -1.56 -6.97 6.04
CA PHE A 31 -2.64 -6.20 5.42
C PHE A 31 -3.38 -5.38 6.48
N VAL A 32 -3.46 -4.07 6.25
CA VAL A 32 -4.27 -3.16 7.09
C VAL A 32 -5.29 -2.45 6.22
N GLY A 33 -6.56 -2.64 6.51
CA GLY A 33 -7.63 -2.00 5.74
C GLY A 33 -9.02 -2.50 6.08
N GLY A 34 -10.04 -1.75 5.66
CA GLY A 34 -11.42 -2.12 5.83
C GLY A 34 -11.89 -3.16 4.80
N ARG A 35 -12.87 -3.98 5.19
CA ARG A 35 -13.58 -4.90 4.31
C ARG A 35 -15.06 -4.50 4.26
N TRP A 36 -15.40 -3.66 3.30
CA TRP A 36 -16.76 -3.16 3.10
C TRP A 36 -17.55 -4.10 2.19
N ARG A 37 -18.87 -4.07 2.30
CA ARG A 37 -19.76 -4.96 1.54
C ARG A 37 -19.49 -4.94 0.04
N TYR A 38 -19.30 -3.77 -0.56
CA TYR A 38 -19.11 -3.62 -2.00
C TYR A 38 -17.73 -4.05 -2.52
N LYS A 39 -16.71 -4.15 -1.64
CA LYS A 39 -15.37 -4.63 -2.00
C LYS A 39 -15.03 -6.00 -1.44
N ALA A 40 -15.92 -6.58 -0.63
CA ALA A 40 -15.65 -7.83 0.08
C ALA A 40 -15.25 -8.96 -0.87
N ASN A 41 -16.04 -9.19 -1.92
CA ASN A 41 -15.77 -10.27 -2.88
C ASN A 41 -14.41 -10.10 -3.57
N HIS A 42 -14.04 -8.88 -3.92
CA HIS A 42 -12.75 -8.60 -4.55
C HIS A 42 -11.58 -8.84 -3.57
N ILE A 43 -11.67 -8.29 -2.36
CA ILE A 43 -10.67 -8.55 -1.31
C ILE A 43 -10.56 -10.05 -1.03
N ASP A 44 -11.67 -10.75 -0.90
CA ASP A 44 -11.70 -12.17 -0.60
C ASP A 44 -11.03 -12.99 -1.71
N SER A 45 -11.22 -12.64 -2.97
CA SER A 45 -10.60 -13.34 -4.10
C SER A 45 -9.06 -13.30 -4.08
N TYR A 46 -8.47 -12.23 -3.54
CA TYR A 46 -7.01 -12.08 -3.42
C TYR A 46 -6.46 -12.53 -2.07
N LEU A 47 -7.14 -12.24 -0.96
CA LEU A 47 -6.60 -12.52 0.37
C LEU A 47 -6.98 -13.90 0.92
N MET A 48 -8.18 -14.43 0.61
CA MET A 48 -8.59 -15.75 1.10
C MET A 48 -7.66 -16.89 0.68
N PRO A 49 -7.16 -16.94 -0.58
CA PRO A 49 -6.21 -17.99 -1.00
C PRO A 49 -4.86 -17.95 -0.28
N LEU A 50 -4.55 -16.86 0.42
CA LEU A 50 -3.29 -16.69 1.16
C LEU A 50 -3.37 -17.25 2.57
N ILE A 51 -4.59 -17.34 3.13
CA ILE A 51 -4.82 -17.80 4.51
C ILE A 51 -4.49 -19.29 4.63
N GLY A 52 -3.70 -19.62 5.65
CA GLY A 52 -3.25 -20.99 5.92
C GLY A 52 -2.08 -21.46 5.05
N ARG A 53 -1.68 -20.67 4.06
CA ARG A 53 -0.47 -20.89 3.26
C ARG A 53 0.72 -20.08 3.81
N TYR A 54 0.46 -18.86 4.28
CA TYR A 54 1.46 -17.93 4.80
C TYR A 54 1.08 -17.46 6.22
N ASP A 55 2.07 -16.97 6.98
CA ASP A 55 1.80 -16.20 8.20
C ASP A 55 1.31 -14.82 7.79
N ILE A 56 -0.02 -14.66 7.74
CA ILE A 56 -0.68 -13.41 7.34
C ILE A 56 -1.33 -12.73 8.52
N ARG A 57 -1.08 -11.43 8.70
CA ARG A 57 -1.77 -10.58 9.67
C ARG A 57 -2.66 -9.58 8.98
N VAL A 58 -3.93 -9.62 9.35
CA VAL A 58 -4.95 -8.72 8.80
C VAL A 58 -5.51 -7.88 9.95
N HIS A 59 -5.44 -6.57 9.82
CA HIS A 59 -6.01 -5.60 10.75
C HIS A 59 -6.94 -4.65 10.01
N GLY A 60 -7.95 -4.12 10.71
CA GLY A 60 -8.85 -3.12 10.16
C GLY A 60 -10.26 -3.22 10.70
N TRP A 61 -11.19 -2.65 9.95
CA TRP A 61 -12.60 -2.52 10.33
C TRP A 61 -13.53 -3.04 9.23
N GLY A 62 -14.85 -3.05 9.51
CA GLY A 62 -15.88 -3.51 8.58
C GLY A 62 -16.16 -5.00 8.70
N GLY A 63 -16.55 -5.64 7.61
CA GLY A 63 -17.10 -6.99 7.56
C GLY A 63 -16.15 -8.15 7.81
N TRP A 64 -14.98 -7.93 8.39
CA TRP A 64 -14.04 -8.98 8.74
C TRP A 64 -14.62 -9.99 9.75
N ALA A 65 -15.56 -9.58 10.60
CA ALA A 65 -16.20 -10.44 11.58
C ALA A 65 -16.99 -11.61 10.94
N THR A 66 -17.34 -11.52 9.67
CA THR A 66 -18.04 -12.56 8.90
C THR A 66 -17.09 -13.62 8.32
N TRP A 67 -15.80 -13.41 8.38
CA TRP A 67 -14.81 -14.41 8.01
C TRP A 67 -14.83 -15.54 9.07
N ARG A 68 -15.37 -16.67 8.68
CA ARG A 68 -15.41 -17.88 9.49
C ARG A 68 -14.17 -18.73 9.21
N ASP A 69 -12.99 -18.25 9.58
CA ASP A 69 -11.82 -19.12 9.64
C ASP A 69 -11.55 -19.52 11.08
N PRO A 70 -11.64 -20.83 11.41
CA PRO A 70 -11.33 -21.34 12.74
C PRO A 70 -9.86 -21.15 13.15
N ARG A 71 -8.98 -20.85 12.19
CA ARG A 71 -7.54 -20.62 12.44
C ARG A 71 -7.21 -19.19 12.85
N SER A 72 -8.22 -18.30 12.96
CA SER A 72 -8.20 -16.93 13.50
C SER A 72 -6.92 -16.13 13.25
N PHE A 73 -6.47 -16.04 11.98
CA PHE A 73 -5.42 -15.12 11.56
C PHE A 73 -5.86 -13.66 11.62
N PHE A 74 -7.12 -13.45 11.87
CA PHE A 74 -7.74 -12.15 11.93
C PHE A 74 -7.67 -11.60 13.35
N ARG A 75 -6.81 -10.64 13.57
CA ARG A 75 -6.84 -9.83 14.79
C ARG A 75 -7.79 -8.66 14.59
N ARG A 76 -9.00 -8.80 15.06
CA ARG A 76 -10.18 -7.90 14.91
C ARG A 76 -9.99 -6.48 15.44
N THR A 77 -8.80 -6.00 15.67
CA THR A 77 -8.60 -4.72 16.32
C THR A 77 -8.13 -3.68 15.33
N LYS A 78 -8.81 -2.53 15.36
CA LYS A 78 -8.20 -1.29 14.91
C LYS A 78 -6.88 -1.15 15.69
N ILE A 79 -5.78 -1.05 14.97
CA ILE A 79 -4.47 -0.75 15.54
C ILE A 79 -4.15 0.72 15.30
N SER A 80 -3.31 1.30 16.14
CA SER A 80 -2.83 2.67 15.97
C SER A 80 -1.95 2.80 14.73
N ASP A 81 -1.76 3.99 14.21
CA ASP A 81 -0.84 4.22 13.09
C ASP A 81 0.61 3.91 13.48
N ASP A 82 0.99 4.10 14.75
CA ASP A 82 2.26 3.63 15.30
C ASP A 82 2.40 2.11 15.19
N ASP A 83 1.37 1.35 15.57
CA ASP A 83 1.37 -0.12 15.43
C ASP A 83 1.38 -0.55 13.96
N VAL A 84 0.69 0.18 13.07
CA VAL A 84 0.74 -0.06 11.60
C VAL A 84 2.17 0.11 11.10
N ARG A 85 2.86 1.17 11.51
CA ARG A 85 4.25 1.43 11.14
C ARG A 85 5.18 0.31 11.58
N VAL A 86 5.05 -0.16 12.83
CA VAL A 86 5.84 -1.28 13.36
C VAL A 86 5.52 -2.58 12.63
N LEU A 87 4.24 -2.90 12.42
CA LEU A 87 3.80 -4.07 11.68
C LEU A 87 4.37 -4.09 10.26
N PHE A 88 4.25 -2.99 9.51
CA PHE A 88 4.76 -2.90 8.15
C PHE A 88 6.29 -2.95 8.10
N SER A 89 6.99 -2.38 9.09
CA SER A 89 8.45 -2.50 9.17
C SER A 89 8.95 -3.90 9.59
N SER A 90 8.07 -4.75 10.12
CA SER A 90 8.40 -6.08 10.63
C SER A 90 7.96 -7.22 9.70
N ALA A 91 7.03 -6.97 8.79
CA ALA A 91 6.54 -7.94 7.82
C ALA A 91 7.46 -8.04 6.60
N ARG A 92 7.20 -9.03 5.73
CA ARG A 92 8.00 -9.28 4.51
C ARG A 92 7.36 -8.72 3.25
N ILE A 93 6.03 -8.81 3.10
CA ILE A 93 5.26 -8.32 1.95
C ILE A 93 3.96 -7.67 2.44
N GLY A 94 3.60 -6.54 1.83
CA GLY A 94 2.34 -5.81 2.05
C GLY A 94 1.40 -5.99 0.86
N PRO A 95 0.37 -6.85 0.97
CA PRO A 95 -0.67 -6.96 -0.03
C PRO A 95 -1.40 -5.63 -0.24
N VAL A 96 -1.51 -5.19 -1.49
CA VAL A 96 -2.33 -4.05 -1.90
C VAL A 96 -3.47 -4.59 -2.74
N VAL A 97 -4.70 -4.42 -2.27
CA VAL A 97 -5.92 -4.81 -2.98
C VAL A 97 -6.83 -3.59 -3.07
N HIS A 98 -7.23 -3.26 -4.29
CA HIS A 98 -8.00 -2.07 -4.62
C HIS A 98 -9.49 -2.25 -4.32
N GLU A 99 -10.19 -1.13 -4.35
CA GLU A 99 -11.64 -1.12 -4.37
C GLU A 99 -12.12 -1.28 -5.83
N PRO A 100 -13.16 -2.06 -6.11
CA PRO A 100 -13.60 -2.34 -7.49
C PRO A 100 -13.90 -1.09 -8.32
N HIS A 101 -14.36 0.00 -7.70
CA HIS A 101 -14.66 1.25 -8.40
C HIS A 101 -13.38 1.94 -8.92
N THR A 102 -12.22 1.71 -8.33
CA THR A 102 -10.96 2.30 -8.82
C THR A 102 -10.61 1.79 -10.21
N GLY A 103 -10.96 0.53 -10.51
CA GLY A 103 -10.83 -0.04 -11.86
C GLY A 103 -11.80 0.56 -12.87
N ILE A 104 -12.97 1.05 -12.41
CA ILE A 104 -14.00 1.66 -13.30
C ILE A 104 -13.64 3.10 -13.64
N TYR A 105 -13.29 3.90 -12.64
CA TYR A 105 -13.05 5.34 -12.84
C TYR A 105 -11.59 5.67 -13.17
N GLY A 106 -10.65 4.79 -12.81
CA GLY A 106 -9.23 4.92 -13.18
C GLY A 106 -8.50 6.15 -12.60
N ILE A 107 -9.03 6.74 -11.53
CA ILE A 107 -8.53 8.01 -10.97
C ILE A 107 -8.07 7.91 -9.52
N ASP A 108 -8.51 6.91 -8.80
CA ASP A 108 -8.23 6.74 -7.38
C ASP A 108 -7.24 5.60 -7.13
N VAL A 109 -6.41 5.76 -6.12
CA VAL A 109 -5.46 4.74 -5.64
C VAL A 109 -5.50 4.70 -4.12
N PRO A 110 -5.47 3.51 -3.50
CA PRO A 110 -5.49 3.41 -2.05
C PRO A 110 -4.17 3.94 -1.47
N GLU A 111 -4.25 4.73 -0.44
CA GLU A 111 -3.08 5.28 0.28
C GLU A 111 -2.08 4.19 0.71
N ARG A 112 -2.56 2.96 0.91
CA ARG A 112 -1.73 1.79 1.25
C ARG A 112 -0.60 1.55 0.25
N VAL A 113 -0.80 1.82 -1.04
CA VAL A 113 0.25 1.63 -2.05
C VAL A 113 1.47 2.51 -1.79
N PHE A 114 1.31 3.60 -1.06
CA PHE A 114 2.39 4.50 -0.65
C PHE A 114 2.88 4.19 0.78
N LYS A 115 1.98 3.92 1.72
CA LYS A 115 2.32 3.63 3.13
C LYS A 115 3.20 2.40 3.29
N VAL A 116 2.89 1.32 2.56
CA VAL A 116 3.64 0.06 2.63
C VAL A 116 5.11 0.25 2.26
N PRO A 117 5.46 0.85 1.10
CA PRO A 117 6.85 1.12 0.76
C PRO A 117 7.55 2.10 1.71
N LEU A 118 6.87 3.12 2.22
CA LEU A 118 7.47 4.07 3.18
C LEU A 118 8.01 3.36 4.43
N CYS A 119 7.33 2.32 4.90
CA CYS A 119 7.79 1.48 6.01
C CYS A 119 8.87 0.45 5.60
N GLY A 120 9.31 0.44 4.35
CA GLY A 120 10.33 -0.49 3.84
C GLY A 120 9.82 -1.89 3.51
N LEU A 121 8.51 -2.07 3.42
CA LEU A 121 7.85 -3.33 3.08
C LEU A 121 7.62 -3.40 1.57
N LEU A 122 7.82 -4.59 0.95
CA LEU A 122 7.51 -4.78 -0.46
C LEU A 122 6.00 -4.75 -0.67
N ALA A 123 5.52 -3.83 -1.49
CA ALA A 123 4.14 -3.81 -1.97
C ALA A 123 3.97 -4.69 -3.21
N ILE A 124 2.94 -5.54 -3.22
CA ILE A 124 2.46 -6.26 -4.41
C ILE A 124 0.99 -5.91 -4.58
N SER A 125 0.59 -5.54 -5.80
CA SER A 125 -0.77 -5.05 -6.07
C SER A 125 -1.57 -6.01 -6.96
N ASP A 126 -2.88 -6.00 -6.78
CA ASP A 126 -3.84 -6.43 -7.80
C ASP A 126 -3.83 -5.45 -8.99
N PRO A 127 -4.43 -5.79 -10.14
CA PRO A 127 -4.34 -4.95 -11.33
C PRO A 127 -5.13 -3.65 -11.16
N SER A 128 -4.48 -2.53 -11.48
CA SER A 128 -5.13 -1.22 -11.52
C SER A 128 -4.50 -0.34 -12.57
N ALA A 129 -5.31 0.10 -13.55
CA ALA A 129 -4.86 1.02 -14.59
C ALA A 129 -4.40 2.37 -14.02
N SER A 130 -4.94 2.77 -12.87
CA SER A 130 -4.53 4.02 -12.20
C SER A 130 -3.10 3.98 -11.73
N LEU A 131 -2.62 2.81 -11.27
CA LEU A 131 -1.27 2.66 -10.70
C LEU A 131 -0.16 2.87 -11.72
N HIS A 132 -0.39 2.58 -13.00
CA HIS A 132 0.59 2.82 -14.05
C HIS A 132 0.96 4.32 -14.22
N ARG A 133 0.14 5.22 -13.69
CA ARG A 133 0.44 6.66 -13.66
C ARG A 133 1.41 7.05 -12.55
N TYR A 134 1.49 6.21 -11.50
CA TYR A 134 2.26 6.51 -10.29
C TYR A 134 3.50 5.63 -10.18
N PHE A 135 3.46 4.43 -10.72
CA PHE A 135 4.55 3.47 -10.60
C PHE A 135 4.95 2.92 -11.97
N PRO A 136 6.24 3.00 -12.32
CA PRO A 136 6.79 2.24 -13.43
C PRO A 136 6.57 0.72 -13.23
N PRO A 137 6.39 -0.06 -14.31
CA PRO A 137 6.12 -1.49 -14.22
C PRO A 137 7.17 -2.31 -13.48
N ASP A 138 8.43 -1.85 -13.49
CA ASP A 138 9.57 -2.49 -12.81
C ASP A 138 9.71 -2.09 -11.33
N ILE A 139 8.86 -1.18 -10.83
CA ILE A 139 8.86 -0.71 -9.44
C ILE A 139 7.75 -1.38 -8.64
N LEU A 140 6.54 -1.49 -9.18
CA LEU A 140 5.41 -2.09 -8.46
C LEU A 140 4.94 -3.35 -9.18
N PRO A 141 5.19 -4.56 -8.64
CA PRO A 141 4.63 -5.79 -9.18
C PRO A 141 3.10 -5.76 -9.10
N MET A 142 2.44 -5.96 -10.22
CA MET A 142 0.98 -6.05 -10.33
C MET A 142 0.59 -7.40 -10.91
N ALA A 143 -0.39 -8.05 -10.30
CA ALA A 143 -0.84 -9.36 -10.68
C ALA A 143 -2.20 -9.31 -11.36
N ASP A 144 -2.32 -9.85 -12.56
CA ASP A 144 -3.57 -9.84 -13.34
C ASP A 144 -4.66 -10.77 -12.75
N THR A 145 -4.25 -11.75 -11.96
CA THR A 145 -5.16 -12.74 -11.36
C THR A 145 -4.75 -13.08 -9.92
N PRO A 146 -5.68 -13.60 -9.09
CA PRO A 146 -5.34 -14.10 -7.75
C PRO A 146 -4.27 -15.20 -7.75
N ARG A 147 -4.17 -16.00 -8.83
CA ARG A 147 -3.11 -16.99 -8.99
C ARG A 147 -1.75 -16.32 -9.20
N HIS A 148 -1.67 -15.40 -10.16
CA HIS A 148 -0.44 -14.64 -10.44
C HIS A 148 -0.01 -13.84 -9.20
N TYR A 149 -0.97 -13.30 -8.43
CA TYR A 149 -0.70 -12.61 -7.18
C TYR A 149 0.04 -13.51 -6.18
N ARG A 150 -0.42 -14.74 -6.04
CA ARG A 150 0.19 -15.73 -5.19
C ARG A 150 1.57 -16.16 -5.69
N ASP A 151 1.73 -16.32 -7.02
CA ASP A 151 3.00 -16.71 -7.64
C ASP A 151 4.07 -15.60 -7.40
N LEU A 152 3.69 -14.32 -7.45
CA LEU A 152 4.55 -13.19 -7.08
C LEU A 152 4.93 -13.22 -5.60
N ILE A 153 3.98 -13.52 -4.71
CA ILE A 153 4.25 -13.65 -3.28
C ILE A 153 5.24 -14.79 -3.03
N ASP A 154 5.03 -15.96 -3.62
CA ASP A 154 5.94 -17.11 -3.49
C ASP A 154 7.35 -16.75 -3.95
N HIS A 155 7.47 -16.08 -5.11
CA HIS A 155 8.75 -15.64 -5.65
C HIS A 155 9.50 -14.73 -4.67
N TYR A 156 8.88 -13.65 -4.21
CA TYR A 156 9.55 -12.69 -3.33
C TYR A 156 9.71 -13.18 -1.88
N LEU A 157 8.96 -14.17 -1.43
CA LEU A 157 9.23 -14.82 -0.15
C LEU A 157 10.43 -15.77 -0.23
N ALA A 158 10.65 -16.41 -1.39
CA ALA A 158 11.79 -17.30 -1.61
C ALA A 158 13.10 -16.53 -1.87
N ASP A 159 13.04 -15.37 -2.53
CA ASP A 159 14.21 -14.55 -2.86
C ASP A 159 14.24 -13.28 -1.99
N GLU A 160 15.00 -13.37 -0.90
CA GLU A 160 15.12 -12.25 0.06
C GLU A 160 15.88 -11.06 -0.52
N GLU A 161 16.89 -11.30 -1.34
CA GLU A 161 17.69 -10.25 -1.94
C GLU A 161 16.87 -9.45 -2.96
N ALA A 162 16.20 -10.12 -3.88
CA ALA A 162 15.29 -9.50 -4.84
C ALA A 162 14.17 -8.73 -4.14
N ARG A 163 13.57 -9.31 -3.06
CA ARG A 163 12.53 -8.64 -2.26
C ARG A 163 13.05 -7.37 -1.63
N ALA A 164 14.21 -7.42 -0.96
CA ALA A 164 14.79 -6.27 -0.26
C ALA A 164 15.20 -5.17 -1.25
N ALA A 165 15.81 -5.53 -2.38
CA ALA A 165 16.20 -4.59 -3.43
C ALA A 165 14.97 -3.86 -4.01
N LEU A 166 13.90 -4.60 -4.33
CA LEU A 166 12.69 -3.99 -4.89
C LEU A 166 11.95 -3.14 -3.85
N ALA A 167 11.86 -3.57 -2.59
CA ALA A 167 11.27 -2.76 -1.51
C ALA A 167 12.02 -1.43 -1.31
N ALA A 168 13.35 -1.44 -1.39
CA ALA A 168 14.16 -0.23 -1.33
C ALA A 168 13.88 0.71 -2.51
N ARG A 169 13.75 0.17 -3.73
CA ARG A 169 13.39 0.96 -4.94
C ARG A 169 12.00 1.55 -4.83
N GLN A 170 11.01 0.79 -4.36
CA GLN A 170 9.66 1.27 -4.10
C GLN A 170 9.66 2.43 -3.10
N ARG A 171 10.38 2.26 -1.99
CA ARG A 171 10.49 3.31 -0.97
C ARG A 171 11.12 4.58 -1.52
N ALA A 172 12.23 4.48 -2.24
CA ALA A 172 12.90 5.61 -2.86
C ALA A 172 11.97 6.34 -3.85
N HIS A 173 11.25 5.58 -4.68
CA HIS A 173 10.29 6.14 -5.64
C HIS A 173 9.15 6.89 -4.94
N VAL A 174 8.57 6.34 -3.87
CA VAL A 174 7.49 7.01 -3.11
C VAL A 174 8.00 8.27 -2.43
N LEU A 175 9.17 8.23 -1.80
CA LEU A 175 9.78 9.41 -1.17
C LEU A 175 10.04 10.54 -2.18
N ALA A 176 10.53 10.21 -3.37
CA ALA A 176 10.84 11.20 -4.38
C ALA A 176 9.60 11.82 -5.05
N HIS A 177 8.49 11.05 -5.20
CA HIS A 177 7.42 11.44 -6.12
C HIS A 177 6.01 11.41 -5.52
N HIS A 178 5.78 10.73 -4.40
CA HIS A 178 4.42 10.39 -3.95
C HIS A 178 4.19 10.61 -2.45
N THR A 179 4.79 11.65 -1.90
CA THR A 179 4.50 12.13 -0.55
C THR A 179 3.43 13.23 -0.58
N TYR A 180 2.81 13.53 0.57
CA TYR A 180 1.93 14.68 0.70
C TYR A 180 2.65 16.02 0.46
N LEU A 181 3.97 16.08 0.63
CA LEU A 181 4.77 17.26 0.23
C LEU A 181 4.75 17.46 -1.29
N ASN A 182 4.92 16.37 -2.07
CA ASN A 182 4.78 16.44 -3.53
C ASN A 182 3.36 16.90 -3.96
N ARG A 183 2.31 16.49 -3.21
CA ARG A 183 0.94 16.94 -3.49
C ARG A 183 0.76 18.41 -3.14
N ALA A 184 1.32 18.87 -2.00
CA ALA A 184 1.30 20.29 -1.62
C ALA A 184 2.00 21.15 -2.67
N GLN A 185 3.19 20.75 -3.14
CA GLN A 185 3.89 21.44 -4.22
C GLN A 185 3.03 21.56 -5.49
N SER A 186 2.45 20.44 -5.94
CA SER A 186 1.60 20.41 -7.12
C SER A 186 0.34 21.27 -6.97
N PHE A 187 -0.27 21.26 -5.78
CA PHE A 187 -1.44 22.08 -5.46
C PHE A 187 -1.13 23.57 -5.49
N LEU A 188 -0.07 23.99 -4.82
CA LEU A 188 0.36 25.38 -4.77
C LEU A 188 0.74 25.90 -6.16
N ALA A 189 1.44 25.10 -6.96
CA ALA A 189 1.74 25.42 -8.36
C ALA A 189 0.47 25.60 -9.19
N GLY A 190 -0.52 24.72 -9.01
CA GLY A 190 -1.81 24.80 -9.69
C GLY A 190 -2.64 26.05 -9.32
N LEU A 191 -2.41 26.63 -8.14
CA LEU A 191 -2.99 27.90 -7.70
C LEU A 191 -2.19 29.12 -8.17
N GLY A 192 -1.07 28.96 -8.86
CA GLY A 192 -0.19 30.06 -9.26
C GLY A 192 0.70 30.61 -8.14
N LEU A 193 0.80 29.91 -7.00
CA LEU A 193 1.61 30.30 -5.83
C LEU A 193 3.04 29.75 -5.97
N ALA A 194 3.82 30.26 -6.93
CA ALA A 194 5.10 29.72 -7.35
C ALA A 194 6.14 29.66 -6.20
N ASP A 195 6.27 30.71 -5.39
CA ASP A 195 7.23 30.75 -4.28
C ASP A 195 6.90 29.71 -3.20
N ALA A 196 5.62 29.57 -2.86
CA ALA A 196 5.16 28.56 -1.91
C ALA A 196 5.33 27.13 -2.46
N ALA A 197 5.13 26.93 -3.76
CA ALA A 197 5.38 25.65 -4.42
C ALA A 197 6.88 25.30 -4.41
N ALA A 198 7.76 26.25 -4.64
CA ALA A 198 9.21 26.06 -4.55
C ALA A 198 9.62 25.68 -3.12
N ALA A 199 9.16 26.40 -2.10
CA ALA A 199 9.44 26.08 -0.69
C ALA A 199 8.94 24.67 -0.29
N ALA A 200 7.77 24.24 -0.80
CA ALA A 200 7.29 22.87 -0.62
C ALA A 200 8.19 21.82 -1.32
N GLY A 201 8.77 22.19 -2.47
CA GLY A 201 9.74 21.36 -3.20
C GLY A 201 11.05 21.18 -2.43
N ASP A 202 11.57 22.25 -1.84
CA ASP A 202 12.80 22.20 -1.02
C ASP A 202 12.65 21.32 0.22
N ALA A 203 11.44 21.19 0.76
CA ALA A 203 11.14 20.28 1.88
C ALA A 203 11.11 18.79 1.50
N ILE A 204 11.15 18.46 0.20
CA ILE A 204 11.19 17.08 -0.32
C ILE A 204 12.64 16.59 -0.46
N ALA A 205 13.58 17.52 -0.73
CA ALA A 205 14.99 17.23 -0.94
C ALA A 205 15.71 16.86 0.37
#